data_b8b0cf460eb1d9453c0d06c95146c50a
#
_entry.id   b8b0cf460eb1d9453c0d06c95146c50a
#
_cell.length_a   1.000
_cell.length_b   1.000
_cell.length_c   1.000
_cell.angle_alpha   90.00
_cell.angle_beta   90.00
_cell.angle_gamma   90.00
#
_symmetry.space_group_name_H-M   'P 1'
#
loop_
_entity.id
_entity.type
_entity.pdbx_description
1 polymer ?
#
loop_
_entity_poly.entity_id
_entity_poly.type
_entity_poly.pdbx_seq_one_letter_code
_entity_poly.pdbx_strand_id
1 'polypeptide(L)'
;MRIALLTHSVNPRGGVVHTLELARALHDGGHAVTVFAPAQAGQRLFRAVPFDVELVPVGPVPKDLHEMVGTRIAAFERHLRSWSDLQAVDVWHAHDGIGGNALANLVDAGLIGGFVRTVHHLDDFDDARVMAWQRRSYEAARLVLCVSPLWCRTLRDEHGVEAELVANGVDLQRYSRQARPADAEVARRHGLRRGAPLWLSVGGVEERKNTLLALQAFVRHRQSHPDAQWLVAGGASLLDHDAYQAAFRQALRASGVAHAVTLAGTVPDAEMPALFRLADGLLMPSLREGFGLVVLEALASATPVVVSRRAPFTEYLAPAEAHWADPDDATSIAAAMSRALQQRITEVPAVCRRYSWPASAARHVALYRAMHALA
;
A
#
# COMPACT_ATOMS: atom_id res chain seq x y z
N MET A 1 10.76 -24.00 0.02
CA MET A 1 9.31 -24.10 -0.28
C MET A 1 9.04 -23.46 -1.63
N ARG A 2 8.05 -23.99 -2.34
CA ARG A 2 7.44 -23.36 -3.52
C ARG A 2 6.22 -22.55 -3.07
N ILE A 3 6.26 -21.23 -3.24
CA ILE A 3 5.28 -20.31 -2.69
C ILE A 3 4.62 -19.54 -3.83
N ALA A 4 3.30 -19.60 -3.89
CA ALA A 4 2.49 -18.86 -4.85
C ALA A 4 1.78 -17.69 -4.16
N LEU A 5 2.06 -16.46 -4.60
CA LEU A 5 1.46 -15.23 -4.05
C LEU A 5 0.50 -14.64 -5.08
N LEU A 6 -0.74 -14.38 -4.70
CA LEU A 6 -1.74 -13.77 -5.57
C LEU A 6 -1.95 -12.31 -5.22
N THR A 7 -1.95 -11.43 -6.23
CA THR A 7 -2.22 -10.00 -6.09
C THR A 7 -3.22 -9.51 -7.14
N HIS A 8 -3.99 -8.45 -6.81
CA HIS A 8 -5.14 -7.99 -7.60
C HIS A 8 -4.79 -7.12 -8.82
N SER A 9 -3.52 -6.76 -9.01
CA SER A 9 -3.15 -5.79 -10.04
C SER A 9 -1.67 -5.90 -10.43
N VAL A 10 -1.33 -5.43 -11.63
CA VAL A 10 0.04 -5.20 -12.09
C VAL A 10 0.54 -3.78 -11.80
N ASN A 11 -0.31 -2.89 -11.26
CA ASN A 11 -0.01 -1.48 -11.01
C ASN A 11 0.54 -1.24 -9.59
N PRO A 12 1.29 -0.14 -9.34
CA PRO A 12 1.90 0.16 -8.04
C PRO A 12 0.85 0.61 -7.01
N ARG A 13 0.19 -0.35 -6.38
CA ARG A 13 -0.75 -0.15 -5.26
C ARG A 13 -0.14 -0.74 -3.99
N GLY A 14 -0.52 -0.24 -2.82
CA GLY A 14 0.07 -0.65 -1.55
C GLY A 14 0.12 -2.16 -1.34
N GLY A 15 -0.99 -2.88 -1.58
CA GLY A 15 -1.03 -4.34 -1.49
C GLY A 15 -0.15 -5.04 -2.53
N VAL A 16 -0.05 -4.49 -3.75
CA VAL A 16 0.83 -5.05 -4.80
C VAL A 16 2.29 -4.82 -4.45
N VAL A 17 2.65 -3.61 -3.99
CA VAL A 17 4.02 -3.30 -3.52
C VAL A 17 4.40 -4.25 -2.38
N HIS A 18 3.52 -4.44 -1.38
CA HIS A 18 3.73 -5.41 -0.30
C HIS A 18 4.00 -6.82 -0.86
N THR A 19 3.15 -7.30 -1.77
CA THR A 19 3.29 -8.65 -2.35
C THR A 19 4.64 -8.82 -3.03
N LEU A 20 5.08 -7.82 -3.81
CA LEU A 20 6.37 -7.89 -4.53
C LEU A 20 7.58 -7.78 -3.61
N GLU A 21 7.51 -6.96 -2.56
CA GLU A 21 8.59 -6.83 -1.57
C GLU A 21 8.71 -8.11 -0.72
N LEU A 22 7.58 -8.69 -0.30
CA LEU A 22 7.55 -9.98 0.38
C LEU A 22 8.10 -11.09 -0.53
N ALA A 23 7.66 -11.14 -1.80
CA ALA A 23 8.13 -12.10 -2.79
C ALA A 23 9.65 -12.03 -2.96
N ARG A 24 10.21 -10.81 -3.06
CA ARG A 24 11.65 -10.59 -3.13
C ARG A 24 12.36 -11.15 -1.89
N ALA A 25 11.88 -10.80 -0.69
CA ALA A 25 12.52 -11.25 0.54
C ALA A 25 12.44 -12.77 0.74
N LEU A 26 11.36 -13.41 0.30
CA LEU A 26 11.22 -14.87 0.28
C LEU A 26 12.16 -15.51 -0.74
N HIS A 27 12.27 -14.93 -1.95
CA HIS A 27 13.18 -15.38 -2.99
C HIS A 27 14.65 -15.28 -2.54
N ASP A 28 15.04 -14.13 -1.96
CA ASP A 28 16.38 -13.90 -1.43
C ASP A 28 16.67 -14.85 -0.24
N GLY A 29 15.63 -15.30 0.47
CA GLY A 29 15.66 -16.34 1.50
C GLY A 29 15.75 -17.79 0.94
N GLY A 30 15.92 -17.98 -0.37
CA GLY A 30 16.09 -19.27 -1.01
C GLY A 30 14.80 -20.06 -1.28
N HIS A 31 13.64 -19.39 -1.32
CA HIS A 31 12.37 -20.01 -1.69
C HIS A 31 12.08 -19.82 -3.19
N ALA A 32 11.45 -20.81 -3.83
CA ALA A 32 10.91 -20.66 -5.17
C ALA A 32 9.58 -19.90 -5.08
N VAL A 33 9.54 -18.69 -5.64
CA VAL A 33 8.37 -17.80 -5.54
C VAL A 33 7.79 -17.54 -6.91
N THR A 34 6.47 -17.70 -7.05
CA THR A 34 5.70 -17.28 -8.22
C THR A 34 4.62 -16.29 -7.81
N VAL A 35 4.59 -15.11 -8.44
CA VAL A 35 3.54 -14.11 -8.21
C VAL A 35 2.53 -14.16 -9.35
N PHE A 36 1.25 -14.34 -9.00
CA PHE A 36 0.13 -14.29 -9.93
C PHE A 36 -0.52 -12.91 -9.90
N ALA A 37 -0.63 -12.26 -11.06
CA ALA A 37 -1.25 -10.93 -11.17
C ALA A 37 -2.16 -10.85 -12.40
N PRO A 38 -3.38 -10.24 -12.29
CA PRO A 38 -4.27 -10.10 -13.43
C PRO A 38 -3.74 -9.03 -14.38
N ALA A 39 -3.68 -9.36 -15.65
CA ALA A 39 -3.19 -8.45 -16.69
C ALA A 39 -4.06 -8.51 -17.95
N GLN A 40 -4.35 -7.35 -18.52
CA GLN A 40 -4.88 -7.25 -19.89
C GLN A 40 -3.75 -7.50 -20.89
N ALA A 41 -4.12 -7.79 -22.15
CA ALA A 41 -3.16 -8.00 -23.22
C ALA A 41 -2.16 -6.84 -23.30
N GLY A 42 -0.87 -7.17 -23.31
CA GLY A 42 0.24 -6.20 -23.36
C GLY A 42 0.59 -5.51 -22.04
N GLN A 43 -0.18 -5.69 -20.96
CA GLN A 43 0.20 -5.20 -19.64
C GLN A 43 1.33 -6.04 -19.03
N ARG A 44 2.14 -5.39 -18.20
CA ARG A 44 3.24 -6.01 -17.45
C ARG A 44 3.25 -5.45 -16.03
N LEU A 45 3.94 -6.12 -15.12
CA LEU A 45 4.22 -5.56 -13.81
C LEU A 45 4.91 -4.20 -13.95
N PHE A 46 4.57 -3.28 -13.07
CA PHE A 46 5.12 -1.92 -13.03
C PHE A 46 6.64 -1.86 -12.74
N ARG A 47 7.24 -2.98 -12.31
CA ARG A 47 8.70 -3.12 -12.10
C ARG A 47 9.19 -4.52 -12.50
N ALA A 48 10.50 -4.62 -12.83
CA ALA A 48 11.17 -5.90 -12.99
C ALA A 48 11.44 -6.54 -11.62
N VAL A 49 11.34 -7.86 -11.56
CA VAL A 49 11.51 -8.68 -10.34
C VAL A 49 12.40 -9.89 -10.62
N PRO A 50 13.11 -10.46 -9.63
CA PRO A 50 14.03 -11.58 -9.81
C PRO A 50 13.37 -12.97 -9.68
N PHE A 51 12.06 -13.05 -9.44
CA PHE A 51 11.28 -14.27 -9.25
C PHE A 51 10.24 -14.42 -10.36
N ASP A 52 9.59 -15.57 -10.43
CA ASP A 52 8.62 -15.89 -11.49
C ASP A 52 7.33 -15.07 -11.35
N VAL A 53 6.77 -14.67 -12.48
CA VAL A 53 5.50 -13.94 -12.56
C VAL A 53 4.60 -14.60 -13.61
N GLU A 54 3.43 -15.01 -13.15
CA GLU A 54 2.35 -15.50 -13.98
C GLU A 54 1.29 -14.42 -14.17
N LEU A 55 1.14 -13.95 -15.40
CA LEU A 55 0.12 -12.97 -15.76
C LEU A 55 -1.19 -13.71 -16.07
N VAL A 56 -2.19 -13.52 -15.22
CA VAL A 56 -3.52 -14.08 -15.39
C VAL A 56 -4.29 -13.24 -16.42
N PRO A 57 -4.63 -13.78 -17.60
CA PRO A 57 -5.32 -13.01 -18.63
C PRO A 57 -6.71 -12.56 -18.18
N VAL A 58 -6.96 -11.24 -18.25
CA VAL A 58 -8.26 -10.64 -17.96
C VAL A 58 -8.69 -9.72 -19.10
N GLY A 59 -10.01 -9.61 -19.30
CA GLY A 59 -10.61 -8.67 -20.24
C GLY A 59 -10.56 -7.22 -19.75
N PRO A 60 -11.19 -6.29 -20.50
CA PRO A 60 -11.42 -4.92 -20.06
C PRO A 60 -12.06 -4.88 -18.67
N VAL A 61 -11.76 -3.82 -17.91
CA VAL A 61 -12.33 -3.67 -16.56
C VAL A 61 -13.79 -3.26 -16.68
N PRO A 62 -14.75 -4.07 -16.18
CA PRO A 62 -16.15 -3.68 -16.10
C PRO A 62 -16.31 -2.41 -15.25
N LYS A 63 -17.35 -1.62 -15.53
CA LYS A 63 -17.69 -0.44 -14.73
C LYS A 63 -18.35 -0.81 -13.41
N ASP A 64 -19.16 -1.85 -13.42
CA ASP A 64 -19.79 -2.38 -12.21
C ASP A 64 -18.77 -3.12 -11.36
N LEU A 65 -18.70 -2.77 -10.07
CA LEU A 65 -17.72 -3.33 -9.13
C LEU A 65 -17.91 -4.83 -8.91
N HIS A 66 -19.16 -5.29 -8.76
CA HIS A 66 -19.45 -6.71 -8.57
C HIS A 66 -19.07 -7.51 -9.82
N GLU A 67 -19.43 -7.03 -11.02
CA GLU A 67 -19.03 -7.68 -12.26
C GLU A 67 -17.49 -7.75 -12.41
N MET A 68 -16.81 -6.66 -12.08
CA MET A 68 -15.34 -6.59 -12.12
C MET A 68 -14.71 -7.62 -11.17
N VAL A 69 -15.18 -7.69 -9.94
CA VAL A 69 -14.64 -8.64 -8.92
C VAL A 69 -14.94 -10.07 -9.36
N GLY A 70 -16.18 -10.39 -9.75
CA GLY A 70 -16.60 -11.72 -10.16
C GLY A 70 -15.85 -12.25 -11.40
N THR A 71 -15.67 -11.40 -12.41
CA THR A 71 -14.93 -11.78 -13.62
C THR A 71 -13.45 -12.05 -13.32
N ARG A 72 -12.85 -11.30 -12.40
CA ARG A 72 -11.45 -11.52 -11.97
C ARG A 72 -11.27 -12.77 -11.14
N ILE A 73 -12.21 -13.06 -10.21
CA ILE A 73 -12.22 -14.33 -9.45
C ILE A 73 -12.25 -15.51 -10.43
N ALA A 74 -13.18 -15.48 -11.39
CA ALA A 74 -13.31 -16.54 -12.39
C ALA A 74 -12.08 -16.66 -13.30
N ALA A 75 -11.42 -15.55 -13.63
CA ALA A 75 -10.18 -15.56 -14.43
C ALA A 75 -9.04 -16.24 -13.67
N PHE A 76 -8.83 -15.88 -12.40
CA PHE A 76 -7.84 -16.54 -11.55
C PHE A 76 -8.13 -18.05 -11.41
N GLU A 77 -9.36 -18.41 -11.08
CA GLU A 77 -9.74 -19.81 -10.92
C GLU A 77 -9.45 -20.61 -12.20
N ARG A 78 -9.87 -20.13 -13.36
CA ARG A 78 -9.64 -20.79 -14.65
C ARG A 78 -8.16 -20.95 -14.94
N HIS A 79 -7.38 -19.89 -14.73
CA HIS A 79 -5.94 -19.92 -14.98
C HIS A 79 -5.23 -20.92 -14.07
N LEU A 80 -5.53 -20.89 -12.76
CA LEU A 80 -4.93 -21.76 -11.78
C LEU A 80 -5.30 -23.24 -12.01
N ARG A 81 -6.55 -23.56 -12.40
CA ARG A 81 -6.97 -24.92 -12.74
C ARG A 81 -6.18 -25.53 -13.91
N SER A 82 -5.73 -24.70 -14.84
CA SER A 82 -4.95 -25.12 -16.02
C SER A 82 -3.44 -25.04 -15.82
N TRP A 83 -2.99 -24.51 -14.67
CA TRP A 83 -1.56 -24.33 -14.42
C TRP A 83 -0.91 -25.67 -14.05
N SER A 84 0.16 -26.05 -14.78
CA SER A 84 0.80 -27.38 -14.69
C SER A 84 1.38 -27.69 -13.31
N ASP A 85 1.85 -26.66 -12.62
CA ASP A 85 2.55 -26.81 -11.34
C ASP A 85 1.64 -26.65 -10.10
N LEU A 86 0.31 -26.62 -10.29
CA LEU A 86 -0.67 -26.44 -9.21
C LEU A 86 -0.39 -27.31 -7.99
N GLN A 87 -0.11 -28.61 -8.22
CA GLN A 87 0.12 -29.61 -7.16
C GLN A 87 1.53 -29.53 -6.55
N ALA A 88 2.43 -28.76 -7.15
CA ALA A 88 3.80 -28.62 -6.68
C ALA A 88 4.00 -27.44 -5.73
N VAL A 89 2.95 -26.64 -5.49
CA VAL A 89 2.99 -25.49 -4.60
C VAL A 89 2.81 -25.92 -3.15
N ASP A 90 3.77 -25.56 -2.31
CA ASP A 90 3.67 -25.82 -0.87
C ASP A 90 2.72 -24.82 -0.19
N VAL A 91 2.75 -23.55 -0.60
CA VAL A 91 1.96 -22.48 0.04
C VAL A 91 1.27 -21.63 -1.01
N TRP A 92 -0.06 -21.58 -0.95
CA TRP A 92 -0.90 -20.63 -1.65
C TRP A 92 -1.21 -19.44 -0.73
N HIS A 93 -0.94 -18.21 -1.18
CA HIS A 93 -1.14 -17.04 -0.35
C HIS A 93 -1.80 -15.90 -1.13
N ALA A 94 -2.99 -15.48 -0.74
CA ALA A 94 -3.73 -14.36 -1.32
C ALA A 94 -3.52 -13.07 -0.53
N HIS A 95 -3.23 -11.97 -1.25
CA HIS A 95 -3.07 -10.64 -0.67
C HIS A 95 -4.29 -9.73 -0.85
N ASP A 96 -5.36 -10.24 -1.44
CA ASP A 96 -6.62 -9.53 -1.71
C ASP A 96 -7.84 -10.45 -1.72
N GLY A 97 -9.04 -9.85 -1.77
CA GLY A 97 -10.29 -10.61 -1.77
C GLY A 97 -10.53 -11.40 -3.06
N ILE A 98 -10.02 -10.94 -4.20
CA ILE A 98 -10.18 -11.61 -5.50
C ILE A 98 -9.39 -12.92 -5.49
N GLY A 99 -8.09 -12.83 -5.19
CA GLY A 99 -7.22 -14.01 -5.05
C GLY A 99 -7.71 -14.97 -3.98
N GLY A 100 -8.17 -14.44 -2.82
CA GLY A 100 -8.72 -15.24 -1.74
C GLY A 100 -9.94 -16.07 -2.14
N ASN A 101 -10.89 -15.48 -2.89
CA ASN A 101 -12.04 -16.23 -3.40
C ASN A 101 -11.69 -17.24 -4.47
N ALA A 102 -10.74 -16.92 -5.36
CA ALA A 102 -10.27 -17.89 -6.35
C ALA A 102 -9.64 -19.12 -5.67
N LEU A 103 -8.79 -18.91 -4.65
CA LEU A 103 -8.21 -20.01 -3.88
C LEU A 103 -9.26 -20.78 -3.08
N ALA A 104 -10.25 -20.10 -2.49
CA ALA A 104 -11.37 -20.76 -1.82
C ALA A 104 -12.15 -21.68 -2.76
N ASN A 105 -12.39 -21.26 -4.02
CA ASN A 105 -13.01 -22.12 -5.03
C ASN A 105 -12.16 -23.37 -5.37
N LEU A 106 -10.83 -23.24 -5.35
CA LEU A 106 -9.94 -24.40 -5.56
C LEU A 106 -9.95 -25.35 -4.35
N VAL A 107 -10.06 -24.83 -3.12
CA VAL A 107 -10.25 -25.64 -1.91
C VAL A 107 -11.56 -26.39 -1.96
N ASP A 108 -12.67 -25.71 -2.26
CA ASP A 108 -14.02 -26.32 -2.38
C ASP A 108 -14.07 -27.42 -3.45
N ALA A 109 -13.25 -27.27 -4.50
CA ALA A 109 -13.11 -28.27 -5.56
C ALA A 109 -12.12 -29.41 -5.22
N GLY A 110 -11.50 -29.40 -4.04
CA GLY A 110 -10.52 -30.42 -3.62
C GLY A 110 -9.20 -30.37 -4.39
N LEU A 111 -8.90 -29.26 -5.06
CA LEU A 111 -7.70 -29.10 -5.88
C LEU A 111 -6.48 -28.66 -5.08
N ILE A 112 -6.67 -27.95 -3.97
CA ILE A 112 -5.63 -27.54 -3.01
C ILE A 112 -6.12 -27.77 -1.58
N GLY A 113 -5.20 -28.01 -0.64
CA GLY A 113 -5.54 -28.33 0.75
C GLY A 113 -5.86 -27.15 1.64
N GLY A 114 -5.67 -25.91 1.17
CA GLY A 114 -5.89 -24.68 1.91
C GLY A 114 -5.01 -23.54 1.43
N PHE A 115 -5.22 -22.34 1.97
CA PHE A 115 -4.44 -21.14 1.62
C PHE A 115 -4.28 -20.19 2.79
N VAL A 116 -3.35 -19.27 2.65
CA VAL A 116 -3.09 -18.14 3.56
C VAL A 116 -3.72 -16.88 2.98
N ARG A 117 -4.27 -16.01 3.83
CA ARG A 117 -4.83 -14.72 3.44
C ARG A 117 -4.23 -13.59 4.27
N THR A 118 -3.50 -12.66 3.65
CA THR A 118 -3.11 -11.41 4.31
C THR A 118 -4.16 -10.33 4.10
N VAL A 119 -4.80 -9.87 5.17
CA VAL A 119 -5.73 -8.73 5.18
C VAL A 119 -4.93 -7.45 5.41
N HIS A 120 -4.84 -6.61 4.37
CA HIS A 120 -4.17 -5.31 4.46
C HIS A 120 -5.06 -4.25 5.10
N HIS A 121 -6.32 -4.25 4.76
CA HIS A 121 -7.44 -3.47 5.32
C HIS A 121 -8.75 -4.09 4.82
N LEU A 122 -9.84 -3.71 5.44
CA LEU A 122 -11.19 -4.02 4.98
C LEU A 122 -11.84 -2.72 4.49
N ASP A 123 -12.57 -2.82 3.39
CA ASP A 123 -13.35 -1.73 2.83
C ASP A 123 -14.83 -1.93 3.14
N ASP A 124 -15.57 -0.84 3.28
CA ASP A 124 -17.01 -0.86 3.37
C ASP A 124 -17.57 -0.70 1.96
N PHE A 125 -18.21 -1.76 1.45
CA PHE A 125 -18.83 -1.76 0.15
C PHE A 125 -20.37 -1.67 0.29
N ASP A 126 -21.01 -0.84 -0.52
CA ASP A 126 -22.49 -0.76 -0.58
C ASP A 126 -23.11 -2.03 -1.18
N ASP A 127 -22.39 -2.76 -2.02
CA ASP A 127 -22.85 -4.02 -2.60
C ASP A 127 -22.63 -5.19 -1.64
N ALA A 128 -23.72 -5.74 -1.11
CA ALA A 128 -23.70 -6.88 -0.18
C ALA A 128 -23.01 -8.13 -0.76
N ARG A 129 -22.98 -8.30 -2.08
CA ARG A 129 -22.32 -9.43 -2.76
C ARG A 129 -20.79 -9.26 -2.71
N VAL A 130 -20.31 -8.03 -2.91
CA VAL A 130 -18.89 -7.70 -2.79
C VAL A 130 -18.44 -7.83 -1.34
N MET A 131 -19.27 -7.40 -0.38
CA MET A 131 -19.04 -7.62 1.06
C MET A 131 -18.96 -9.11 1.40
N ALA A 132 -19.84 -9.94 0.84
CA ALA A 132 -19.81 -11.38 1.05
C ALA A 132 -18.52 -12.01 0.50
N TRP A 133 -18.03 -11.57 -0.67
CA TRP A 133 -16.73 -12.01 -1.20
C TRP A 133 -15.55 -11.53 -0.34
N GLN A 134 -15.57 -10.29 0.14
CA GLN A 134 -14.55 -9.84 1.07
C GLN A 134 -14.48 -10.76 2.28
N ARG A 135 -15.62 -11.04 2.89
CA ARG A 135 -15.75 -11.90 4.07
C ARG A 135 -15.29 -13.34 3.80
N ARG A 136 -15.82 -13.98 2.73
CA ARG A 136 -15.42 -15.33 2.35
C ARG A 136 -13.92 -15.46 2.12
N SER A 137 -13.26 -14.44 1.59
CA SER A 137 -11.83 -14.48 1.25
C SER A 137 -10.91 -14.72 2.46
N TYR A 138 -11.34 -14.36 3.67
CA TYR A 138 -10.58 -14.61 4.90
C TYR A 138 -11.20 -15.70 5.77
N GLU A 139 -12.51 -15.91 5.75
CA GLU A 139 -13.16 -17.01 6.49
C GLU A 139 -12.82 -18.39 5.94
N ALA A 140 -12.63 -18.51 4.61
CA ALA A 140 -12.23 -19.75 3.96
C ALA A 140 -10.71 -20.03 4.05
N ALA A 141 -9.92 -19.07 4.53
CA ALA A 141 -8.48 -19.25 4.63
C ALA A 141 -8.11 -20.12 5.84
N ARG A 142 -7.13 -20.99 5.66
CA ARG A 142 -6.58 -21.84 6.73
C ARG A 142 -5.78 -21.03 7.75
N LEU A 143 -5.17 -19.91 7.30
CA LEU A 143 -4.41 -19.00 8.11
C LEU A 143 -4.68 -17.58 7.63
N VAL A 144 -5.09 -16.71 8.55
CA VAL A 144 -5.31 -15.29 8.28
C VAL A 144 -4.18 -14.47 8.90
N LEU A 145 -3.62 -13.57 8.12
CA LEU A 145 -2.57 -12.65 8.54
C LEU A 145 -3.07 -11.21 8.44
N CYS A 146 -2.59 -10.35 9.32
CA CYS A 146 -2.81 -8.91 9.26
C CYS A 146 -1.49 -8.14 9.34
N VAL A 147 -1.48 -6.94 8.78
CA VAL A 147 -0.28 -6.10 8.72
C VAL A 147 -0.14 -5.15 9.91
N SER A 148 -1.16 -5.02 10.74
CA SER A 148 -1.14 -4.18 11.94
C SER A 148 -2.04 -4.75 13.06
N PRO A 149 -1.77 -4.43 14.34
CA PRO A 149 -2.61 -4.83 15.46
C PRO A 149 -4.06 -4.35 15.33
N LEU A 150 -4.27 -3.16 14.75
CA LEU A 150 -5.62 -2.64 14.46
C LEU A 150 -6.45 -3.68 13.70
N TRP A 151 -5.94 -4.21 12.59
CA TRP A 151 -6.68 -5.13 11.73
C TRP A 151 -6.83 -6.53 12.35
N CYS A 152 -5.87 -6.97 13.19
CA CYS A 152 -6.05 -8.18 14.00
C CYS A 152 -7.24 -8.03 14.96
N ARG A 153 -7.33 -6.87 15.65
CA ARG A 153 -8.46 -6.61 16.56
C ARG A 153 -9.78 -6.51 15.80
N THR A 154 -9.81 -5.75 14.69
CA THR A 154 -11.02 -5.61 13.87
C THR A 154 -11.54 -6.97 13.40
N LEU A 155 -10.67 -7.84 12.86
CA LEU A 155 -11.09 -9.19 12.45
C LEU A 155 -11.62 -10.01 13.60
N ARG A 156 -10.97 -10.00 14.76
CA ARG A 156 -11.42 -10.73 15.93
C ARG A 156 -12.73 -10.18 16.50
N ASP A 157 -12.80 -8.87 16.72
CA ASP A 157 -13.86 -8.25 17.49
C ASP A 157 -15.16 -8.05 16.65
N GLU A 158 -15.02 -7.80 15.33
CA GLU A 158 -16.16 -7.53 14.44
C GLU A 158 -16.53 -8.72 13.54
N HIS A 159 -15.58 -9.61 13.26
CA HIS A 159 -15.78 -10.73 12.32
C HIS A 159 -15.59 -12.12 12.96
N GLY A 160 -15.10 -12.20 14.20
CA GLY A 160 -14.86 -13.47 14.90
C GLY A 160 -13.73 -14.30 14.30
N VAL A 161 -12.77 -13.65 13.59
CA VAL A 161 -11.67 -14.31 12.90
C VAL A 161 -10.34 -13.97 13.57
N GLU A 162 -9.64 -15.00 14.06
CA GLU A 162 -8.29 -14.85 14.59
C GLU A 162 -7.27 -14.66 13.45
N ALA A 163 -6.39 -13.69 13.61
CA ALA A 163 -5.36 -13.38 12.64
C ALA A 163 -3.99 -13.19 13.29
N GLU A 164 -2.96 -13.72 12.66
CA GLU A 164 -1.58 -13.53 13.07
C GLU A 164 -1.02 -12.19 12.55
N LEU A 165 -0.33 -11.46 13.41
CA LEU A 165 0.33 -10.23 13.03
C LEU A 165 1.64 -10.51 12.28
N VAL A 166 1.73 -10.02 11.05
CA VAL A 166 2.98 -9.96 10.29
C VAL A 166 3.14 -8.56 9.70
N ALA A 167 3.97 -7.76 10.34
CA ALA A 167 4.19 -6.39 9.92
C ALA A 167 4.92 -6.29 8.58
N ASN A 168 4.70 -5.19 7.89
CA ASN A 168 5.43 -4.83 6.67
C ASN A 168 6.88 -4.46 6.98
N GLY A 169 7.67 -4.28 5.93
CA GLY A 169 9.04 -3.80 6.02
C GLY A 169 9.32 -2.60 5.12
N VAL A 170 10.55 -2.12 5.17
CA VAL A 170 11.10 -1.16 4.22
C VAL A 170 12.44 -1.67 3.69
N ASP A 171 12.71 -1.41 2.40
CA ASP A 171 13.99 -1.70 1.76
C ASP A 171 14.92 -0.49 1.92
N LEU A 172 15.89 -0.61 2.84
CA LEU A 172 16.88 0.44 3.14
C LEU A 172 17.96 0.60 2.05
N GLN A 173 18.07 -0.33 1.11
CA GLN A 173 18.96 -0.17 -0.06
C GLN A 173 18.28 0.70 -1.12
N ARG A 174 16.98 0.54 -1.27
CA ARG A 174 16.16 1.32 -2.19
C ARG A 174 15.82 2.71 -1.66
N TYR A 175 15.40 2.79 -0.41
CA TYR A 175 15.02 4.04 0.27
C TYR A 175 16.14 4.47 1.21
N SER A 176 16.81 5.54 0.86
CA SER A 176 17.93 6.09 1.63
C SER A 176 18.05 7.58 1.39
N ARG A 177 18.68 8.28 2.32
CA ARG A 177 18.96 9.72 2.24
C ARG A 177 20.03 10.09 1.20
N GLN A 178 20.73 9.12 0.65
CA GLN A 178 21.83 9.38 -0.27
C GLN A 178 21.28 9.94 -1.59
N ALA A 179 21.55 11.22 -1.84
CA ALA A 179 21.18 11.88 -3.08
C ALA A 179 21.79 11.17 -4.29
N ARG A 180 21.04 11.11 -5.37
CA ARG A 180 21.47 10.50 -6.64
C ARG A 180 21.40 11.53 -7.77
N PRO A 181 22.25 11.43 -8.79
CA PRO A 181 22.19 12.35 -9.96
C PRO A 181 20.81 12.42 -10.61
N ALA A 182 20.08 11.30 -10.63
CA ALA A 182 18.72 11.21 -11.17
C ALA A 182 17.68 12.05 -10.42
N ASP A 183 17.93 12.44 -9.16
CA ASP A 183 16.97 13.22 -8.36
C ASP A 183 16.67 14.59 -8.99
N ALA A 184 17.69 15.22 -9.62
CA ALA A 184 17.51 16.49 -10.30
C ALA A 184 16.60 16.38 -11.55
N GLU A 185 16.66 15.26 -12.25
CA GLU A 185 15.79 14.99 -13.39
C GLU A 185 14.35 14.73 -12.95
N VAL A 186 14.15 13.99 -11.85
CA VAL A 186 12.83 13.77 -11.25
C VAL A 186 12.23 15.11 -10.80
N ALA A 187 13.00 15.96 -10.11
CA ALA A 187 12.54 17.30 -9.72
C ALA A 187 12.08 18.13 -10.92
N ARG A 188 12.87 18.13 -12.01
CA ARG A 188 12.53 18.87 -13.22
C ARG A 188 11.26 18.33 -13.89
N ARG A 189 11.10 17.01 -13.99
CA ARG A 189 9.94 16.35 -14.61
C ARG A 189 8.64 16.70 -13.89
N HIS A 190 8.68 16.78 -12.56
CA HIS A 190 7.51 17.14 -11.75
C HIS A 190 7.39 18.65 -11.48
N GLY A 191 8.21 19.49 -12.11
CA GLY A 191 8.16 20.94 -11.96
C GLY A 191 8.47 21.45 -10.53
N LEU A 192 9.27 20.69 -9.78
CA LEU A 192 9.59 21.01 -8.39
C LEU A 192 10.62 22.14 -8.32
N ARG A 193 10.31 23.18 -7.52
CA ARG A 193 11.19 24.34 -7.34
C ARG A 193 12.18 24.07 -6.20
N ARG A 194 13.46 24.29 -6.45
CA ARG A 194 14.50 24.19 -5.43
C ARG A 194 14.42 25.34 -4.43
N GLY A 195 14.72 25.04 -3.18
CA GLY A 195 14.75 26.06 -2.11
C GLY A 195 13.40 26.45 -1.57
N ALA A 196 12.32 25.84 -2.05
CA ALA A 196 10.96 26.00 -1.55
C ALA A 196 10.51 24.69 -0.89
N PRO A 197 9.93 24.72 0.33
CA PRO A 197 9.50 23.52 1.02
C PRO A 197 8.59 22.65 0.17
N LEU A 198 8.88 21.36 0.05
CA LEU A 198 8.12 20.40 -0.72
C LEU A 198 7.42 19.38 0.21
N TRP A 199 6.11 19.37 0.14
CA TRP A 199 5.27 18.35 0.77
C TRP A 199 4.94 17.25 -0.25
N LEU A 200 5.10 15.99 0.16
CA LEU A 200 4.71 14.82 -0.64
C LEU A 200 3.53 14.12 0.03
N SER A 201 2.49 13.80 -0.74
CA SER A 201 1.45 12.84 -0.36
C SER A 201 1.44 11.69 -1.38
N VAL A 202 1.23 10.47 -0.91
CA VAL A 202 1.24 9.26 -1.76
C VAL A 202 -0.06 8.49 -1.56
N GLY A 203 -0.66 8.08 -2.69
CA GLY A 203 -1.92 7.32 -2.74
C GLY A 203 -3.05 8.03 -3.48
N GLY A 204 -2.78 9.20 -4.07
CA GLY A 204 -3.77 9.96 -4.86
C GLY A 204 -4.78 10.74 -4.01
N VAL A 205 -5.86 11.16 -4.66
CA VAL A 205 -6.94 11.92 -4.02
C VAL A 205 -8.05 10.95 -3.64
N GLU A 206 -8.08 10.56 -2.37
CA GLU A 206 -9.03 9.60 -1.80
C GLU A 206 -9.51 10.10 -0.41
N GLU A 207 -10.77 9.79 -0.07
CA GLU A 207 -11.37 10.20 1.20
C GLU A 207 -10.60 9.63 2.40
N ARG A 208 -10.27 8.33 2.39
CA ARG A 208 -9.49 7.69 3.46
C ARG A 208 -8.11 8.32 3.67
N LYS A 209 -7.53 8.97 2.64
CA LYS A 209 -6.28 9.73 2.70
C LYS A 209 -6.46 11.15 3.23
N ASN A 210 -7.72 11.60 3.37
CA ASN A 210 -8.09 12.90 3.94
C ASN A 210 -7.50 14.09 3.16
N THR A 211 -7.42 13.97 1.84
CA THR A 211 -6.74 14.97 0.99
C THR A 211 -7.47 16.32 0.97
N LEU A 212 -8.80 16.37 1.20
CA LEU A 212 -9.54 17.63 1.32
C LEU A 212 -9.10 18.43 2.56
N LEU A 213 -8.99 17.76 3.72
CA LEU A 213 -8.54 18.46 4.94
C LEU A 213 -7.04 18.77 4.87
N ALA A 214 -6.25 17.92 4.23
CA ALA A 214 -4.85 18.19 3.93
C ALA A 214 -4.69 19.46 3.07
N LEU A 215 -5.59 19.69 2.09
CA LEU A 215 -5.60 20.93 1.31
C LEU A 215 -5.88 22.16 2.19
N GLN A 216 -6.86 22.09 3.08
CA GLN A 216 -7.13 23.18 4.02
C GLN A 216 -5.92 23.46 4.93
N ALA A 217 -5.26 22.43 5.42
CA ALA A 217 -4.04 22.54 6.20
C ALA A 217 -2.90 23.16 5.38
N PHE A 218 -2.73 22.76 4.13
CA PHE A 218 -1.72 23.31 3.23
C PHE A 218 -1.96 24.81 2.95
N VAL A 219 -3.22 25.21 2.75
CA VAL A 219 -3.58 26.64 2.62
C VAL A 219 -3.15 27.45 3.86
N ARG A 220 -3.43 26.91 5.07
CA ARG A 220 -3.00 27.56 6.33
C ARG A 220 -1.48 27.59 6.46
N HIS A 221 -0.81 26.48 6.14
CA HIS A 221 0.64 26.36 6.19
C HIS A 221 1.34 27.39 5.29
N ARG A 222 0.78 27.67 4.11
CA ARG A 222 1.32 28.67 3.19
C ARG A 222 1.22 30.11 3.68
N GLN A 223 0.43 30.41 4.71
CA GLN A 223 0.42 31.75 5.31
C GLN A 223 1.79 32.12 5.93
N SER A 224 2.48 31.11 6.49
CA SER A 224 3.83 31.28 7.06
C SER A 224 4.96 30.78 6.13
N HIS A 225 4.63 29.98 5.12
CA HIS A 225 5.57 29.40 4.16
C HIS A 225 5.05 29.62 2.72
N PRO A 226 5.03 30.87 2.21
CA PRO A 226 4.33 31.22 0.96
C PRO A 226 4.86 30.50 -0.27
N ASP A 227 6.12 30.05 -0.23
CA ASP A 227 6.76 29.31 -1.33
C ASP A 227 6.54 27.79 -1.28
N ALA A 228 5.91 27.27 -0.21
CA ALA A 228 5.69 25.83 -0.07
C ALA A 228 4.94 25.25 -1.27
N GLN A 229 5.35 24.04 -1.66
CA GLN A 229 4.79 23.24 -2.74
C GLN A 229 4.20 21.95 -2.20
N TRP A 230 3.20 21.39 -2.86
CA TRP A 230 2.62 20.11 -2.50
C TRP A 230 2.46 19.23 -3.74
N LEU A 231 3.14 18.08 -3.73
CA LEU A 231 3.02 17.03 -4.76
C LEU A 231 2.14 15.90 -4.22
N VAL A 232 1.06 15.59 -4.93
CA VAL A 232 0.19 14.45 -4.66
C VAL A 232 0.48 13.38 -5.71
N ALA A 233 1.18 12.33 -5.31
CA ALA A 233 1.52 11.18 -6.15
C ALA A 233 0.50 10.07 -5.96
N GLY A 234 0.01 9.50 -7.05
CA GLY A 234 -0.94 8.40 -7.08
C GLY A 234 -2.04 8.61 -8.11
N GLY A 235 -2.35 7.55 -8.84
CA GLY A 235 -3.43 7.52 -9.83
C GLY A 235 -4.77 7.12 -9.21
N ALA A 236 -5.78 6.94 -10.08
CA ALA A 236 -7.10 6.47 -9.70
C ALA A 236 -7.05 5.09 -9.04
N SER A 237 -7.83 4.89 -7.99
CA SER A 237 -8.11 3.60 -7.38
C SER A 237 -8.97 2.72 -8.29
N LEU A 238 -9.12 1.43 -7.94
CA LEU A 238 -10.15 0.57 -8.54
C LEU A 238 -11.56 0.93 -8.04
N LEU A 239 -11.63 1.57 -6.87
CA LEU A 239 -12.87 2.06 -6.30
C LEU A 239 -13.25 3.40 -6.92
N ASP A 240 -14.54 3.66 -7.01
CA ASP A 240 -15.05 4.95 -7.46
C ASP A 240 -14.81 6.02 -6.39
N HIS A 241 -14.03 7.02 -6.74
CA HIS A 241 -13.77 8.21 -5.93
C HIS A 241 -14.12 9.51 -6.66
N ASP A 242 -14.90 9.41 -7.76
CA ASP A 242 -15.14 10.54 -8.66
C ASP A 242 -15.76 11.75 -7.94
N ALA A 243 -16.74 11.52 -7.06
CA ALA A 243 -17.37 12.60 -6.27
C ALA A 243 -16.36 13.31 -5.35
N TYR A 244 -15.54 12.54 -4.62
CA TYR A 244 -14.52 13.11 -3.74
C TYR A 244 -13.43 13.84 -4.53
N GLN A 245 -12.99 13.28 -5.65
CA GLN A 245 -12.03 13.92 -6.54
C GLN A 245 -12.57 15.21 -7.16
N ALA A 246 -13.85 15.24 -7.54
CA ALA A 246 -14.52 16.43 -8.05
C ALA A 246 -14.57 17.53 -6.98
N ALA A 247 -14.95 17.18 -5.75
CA ALA A 247 -14.95 18.10 -4.60
C ALA A 247 -13.55 18.64 -4.29
N PHE A 248 -12.53 17.77 -4.31
CA PHE A 248 -11.14 18.21 -4.13
C PHE A 248 -10.68 19.18 -5.22
N ARG A 249 -10.95 18.88 -6.50
CA ARG A 249 -10.61 19.79 -7.61
C ARG A 249 -11.33 21.13 -7.50
N GLN A 250 -12.58 21.13 -7.07
CA GLN A 250 -13.35 22.36 -6.82
C GLN A 250 -12.73 23.17 -5.67
N ALA A 251 -12.45 22.54 -4.53
CA ALA A 251 -11.82 23.16 -3.38
C ALA A 251 -10.42 23.72 -3.74
N LEU A 252 -9.63 22.97 -4.52
CA LEU A 252 -8.32 23.40 -4.97
C LEU A 252 -8.41 24.66 -5.83
N ARG A 253 -9.34 24.72 -6.79
CA ARG A 253 -9.55 25.94 -7.61
C ARG A 253 -9.94 27.15 -6.76
N ALA A 254 -10.78 26.96 -5.74
CA ALA A 254 -11.23 28.03 -4.86
C ALA A 254 -10.19 28.46 -3.81
N SER A 255 -9.17 27.64 -3.56
CA SER A 255 -8.23 27.81 -2.44
C SER A 255 -7.21 28.96 -2.61
N GLY A 256 -7.00 29.45 -3.83
CA GLY A 256 -5.93 30.41 -4.15
C GLY A 256 -4.52 29.79 -4.23
N VAL A 257 -4.34 28.52 -3.85
CA VAL A 257 -3.03 27.83 -3.84
C VAL A 257 -2.87 26.79 -4.95
N ALA A 258 -3.77 26.75 -5.93
CA ALA A 258 -3.75 25.75 -7.01
C ALA A 258 -2.40 25.72 -7.78
N HIS A 259 -1.74 26.86 -7.93
CA HIS A 259 -0.43 27.02 -8.56
C HIS A 259 0.72 26.33 -7.80
N ALA A 260 0.49 25.98 -6.55
CA ALA A 260 1.49 25.35 -5.65
C ALA A 260 1.20 23.86 -5.39
N VAL A 261 0.13 23.31 -5.99
CA VAL A 261 -0.25 21.90 -5.84
C VAL A 261 -0.12 21.18 -7.18
N THR A 262 0.68 20.12 -7.21
CA THR A 262 0.86 19.28 -8.38
C THR A 262 0.16 17.94 -8.14
N LEU A 263 -0.82 17.60 -8.97
CA LEU A 263 -1.43 16.26 -9.00
C LEU A 263 -0.66 15.44 -10.04
N ALA A 264 0.32 14.63 -9.58
CA ALA A 264 1.24 13.94 -10.47
C ALA A 264 0.62 12.70 -11.16
N GLY A 265 -0.57 12.25 -10.69
CA GLY A 265 -1.11 10.99 -11.16
C GLY A 265 -0.22 9.80 -10.78
N THR A 266 -0.23 8.75 -11.60
CA THR A 266 0.62 7.59 -11.38
C THR A 266 2.08 7.94 -11.67
N VAL A 267 2.90 7.90 -10.62
CA VAL A 267 4.34 8.14 -10.72
C VAL A 267 5.06 6.82 -11.01
N PRO A 268 6.06 6.81 -11.91
CA PRO A 268 6.92 5.64 -12.10
C PRO A 268 7.56 5.18 -10.79
N ASP A 269 7.49 3.89 -10.52
CA ASP A 269 7.99 3.30 -9.27
C ASP A 269 9.48 3.61 -9.01
N ALA A 270 10.28 3.69 -10.08
CA ALA A 270 11.69 4.05 -9.99
C ALA A 270 11.95 5.51 -9.52
N GLU A 271 10.97 6.40 -9.63
CA GLU A 271 11.07 7.80 -9.21
C GLU A 271 10.68 8.01 -7.74
N MET A 272 9.95 7.08 -7.13
CA MET A 272 9.47 7.21 -5.75
C MET A 272 10.59 7.47 -4.73
N PRO A 273 11.75 6.74 -4.76
CA PRO A 273 12.84 7.05 -3.84
C PRO A 273 13.40 8.47 -3.99
N ALA A 274 13.43 9.00 -5.23
CA ALA A 274 13.87 10.37 -5.47
C ALA A 274 12.87 11.39 -4.91
N LEU A 275 11.56 11.16 -5.10
CA LEU A 275 10.52 12.05 -4.56
C LEU A 275 10.56 12.11 -3.03
N PHE A 276 10.79 11.00 -2.33
CA PHE A 276 10.97 11.03 -0.88
C PHE A 276 12.22 11.84 -0.51
N ARG A 277 13.37 11.67 -1.16
CA ARG A 277 14.59 12.46 -0.86
C ARG A 277 14.44 13.95 -1.17
N LEU A 278 13.63 14.30 -2.17
CA LEU A 278 13.37 15.69 -2.57
C LEU A 278 12.38 16.38 -1.65
N ALA A 279 11.51 15.61 -0.98
CA ALA A 279 10.49 16.17 -0.10
C ALA A 279 11.06 16.59 1.26
N ASP A 280 10.63 17.77 1.73
CA ASP A 280 10.91 18.25 3.08
C ASP A 280 9.99 17.62 4.13
N GLY A 281 8.89 17.00 3.70
CA GLY A 281 8.01 16.23 4.55
C GLY A 281 6.99 15.39 3.78
N LEU A 282 6.65 14.23 4.35
CA LEU A 282 5.50 13.44 3.92
C LEU A 282 4.25 13.95 4.66
N LEU A 283 3.20 14.28 3.92
CA LEU A 283 1.91 14.69 4.47
C LEU A 283 0.89 13.56 4.30
N MET A 284 0.55 12.86 5.40
CA MET A 284 -0.32 11.67 5.39
C MET A 284 -1.29 11.68 6.60
N PRO A 285 -2.24 12.65 6.66
CA PRO A 285 -3.23 12.74 7.74
C PRO A 285 -4.40 11.80 7.49
N SER A 286 -4.12 10.55 7.13
CA SER A 286 -5.13 9.58 6.71
C SER A 286 -6.14 9.27 7.82
N LEU A 287 -7.40 9.08 7.43
CA LEU A 287 -8.48 8.63 8.33
C LEU A 287 -8.40 7.12 8.59
N ARG A 288 -8.02 6.35 7.56
CA ARG A 288 -7.91 4.88 7.62
C ARG A 288 -6.69 4.41 6.83
N GLU A 289 -5.94 3.48 7.41
CA GLU A 289 -4.78 2.85 6.79
C GLU A 289 -4.68 1.36 7.17
N GLY A 290 -4.06 0.59 6.28
CA GLY A 290 -3.66 -0.76 6.61
C GLY A 290 -2.42 -0.78 7.51
N PHE A 291 -1.37 -0.12 7.01
CA PHE A 291 -0.09 0.04 7.70
C PHE A 291 0.55 1.40 7.38
N GLY A 292 0.58 1.78 6.10
CA GLY A 292 1.24 3.00 5.65
C GLY A 292 2.71 2.79 5.27
N LEU A 293 2.99 1.89 4.30
CA LEU A 293 4.34 1.61 3.78
C LEU A 293 5.15 2.87 3.51
N VAL A 294 4.52 3.85 2.88
CA VAL A 294 5.16 5.12 2.48
C VAL A 294 5.71 5.92 3.67
N VAL A 295 5.24 5.68 4.89
CA VAL A 295 5.77 6.32 6.10
C VAL A 295 7.16 5.79 6.41
N LEU A 296 7.37 4.47 6.33
CA LEU A 296 8.70 3.88 6.50
C LEU A 296 9.63 4.25 5.35
N GLU A 297 9.12 4.32 4.12
CA GLU A 297 9.87 4.72 2.93
C GLU A 297 10.35 6.17 3.03
N ALA A 298 9.50 7.08 3.52
CA ALA A 298 9.86 8.47 3.80
C ALA A 298 10.93 8.58 4.89
N LEU A 299 10.70 7.93 6.04
CA LEU A 299 11.65 7.94 7.16
C LEU A 299 13.01 7.35 6.77
N ALA A 300 13.03 6.26 6.01
CA ALA A 300 14.26 5.66 5.47
C ALA A 300 15.01 6.60 4.52
N SER A 301 14.27 7.45 3.81
CA SER A 301 14.81 8.50 2.93
C SER A 301 15.21 9.79 3.66
N ALA A 302 15.13 9.81 5.00
CA ALA A 302 15.36 10.96 5.88
C ALA A 302 14.33 12.08 5.71
N THR A 303 13.12 11.76 5.27
CA THR A 303 12.01 12.69 5.11
C THR A 303 11.12 12.64 6.35
N PRO A 304 10.94 13.74 7.11
CA PRO A 304 10.02 13.82 8.23
C PRO A 304 8.58 13.50 7.82
N VAL A 305 7.81 12.92 8.73
CA VAL A 305 6.44 12.48 8.42
C VAL A 305 5.42 13.19 9.30
N VAL A 306 4.39 13.74 8.67
CA VAL A 306 3.18 14.24 9.32
C VAL A 306 2.09 13.19 9.15
N VAL A 307 1.66 12.56 10.24
CA VAL A 307 0.70 11.45 10.22
C VAL A 307 -0.43 11.67 11.22
N SER A 308 -1.54 11.00 11.01
CA SER A 308 -2.66 11.00 11.96
C SER A 308 -2.26 10.41 13.29
N ARG A 309 -2.74 11.00 14.39
CA ARG A 309 -2.65 10.41 15.74
C ARG A 309 -3.71 9.31 15.91
N ARG A 310 -3.73 8.35 14.98
CA ARG A 310 -4.63 7.20 14.95
C ARG A 310 -3.86 5.93 14.60
N ALA A 311 -4.41 4.79 15.00
CA ALA A 311 -3.93 3.51 14.52
C ALA A 311 -4.08 3.42 12.97
N PRO A 312 -3.18 2.74 12.28
CA PRO A 312 -2.09 1.93 12.82
C PRO A 312 -0.82 2.72 13.17
N PHE A 313 -0.70 4.02 12.85
CA PHE A 313 0.53 4.79 13.04
C PHE A 313 0.96 4.82 14.50
N THR A 314 0.02 5.00 15.43
CA THR A 314 0.28 5.00 16.89
C THR A 314 0.70 3.65 17.45
N GLU A 315 0.60 2.57 16.65
CA GLU A 315 0.93 1.22 17.08
C GLU A 315 2.40 0.86 16.80
N TYR A 316 3.04 1.55 15.84
CA TYR A 316 4.39 1.20 15.45
C TYR A 316 5.39 2.36 15.46
N LEU A 317 4.95 3.62 15.37
CA LEU A 317 5.80 4.80 15.46
C LEU A 317 5.94 5.24 16.92
N ALA A 318 7.18 5.49 17.34
CA ALA A 318 7.44 6.16 18.61
C ALA A 318 7.04 7.65 18.53
N PRO A 319 6.71 8.30 19.67
CA PRO A 319 6.31 9.71 19.70
C PRO A 319 7.26 10.67 18.98
N ALA A 320 8.58 10.40 19.01
CA ALA A 320 9.60 11.23 18.38
C ALA A 320 9.85 10.90 16.90
N GLU A 321 9.30 9.81 16.38
CA GLU A 321 9.50 9.36 14.99
C GLU A 321 8.52 10.01 14.01
N ALA A 322 7.51 10.76 14.50
CA ALA A 322 6.50 11.41 13.66
C ALA A 322 6.02 12.75 14.22
N HIS A 323 5.57 13.61 13.34
CA HIS A 323 4.82 14.82 13.66
C HIS A 323 3.33 14.50 13.65
N TRP A 324 2.80 14.29 14.83
CA TRP A 324 1.42 13.88 15.04
C TRP A 324 0.44 15.00 14.77
N ALA A 325 -0.62 14.68 14.03
CA ALA A 325 -1.73 15.58 13.74
C ALA A 325 -3.07 14.94 14.13
N ASP A 326 -4.02 15.77 14.55
CA ASP A 326 -5.42 15.39 14.59
C ASP A 326 -5.94 15.39 13.14
N PRO A 327 -6.38 14.25 12.60
CA PRO A 327 -6.84 14.18 11.22
C PRO A 327 -8.19 14.87 10.99
N ASP A 328 -8.87 15.34 12.03
CA ASP A 328 -10.13 16.08 11.93
C ASP A 328 -9.92 17.61 12.07
N ASP A 329 -8.69 18.07 12.29
CA ASP A 329 -8.35 19.49 12.45
C ASP A 329 -7.24 19.95 11.49
N ALA A 330 -7.60 20.78 10.50
CA ALA A 330 -6.65 21.36 9.56
C ALA A 330 -5.59 22.23 10.24
N THR A 331 -5.91 22.84 11.39
CA THR A 331 -4.95 23.65 12.15
C THR A 331 -3.89 22.78 12.81
N SER A 332 -4.31 21.65 13.39
CA SER A 332 -3.41 20.63 13.93
C SER A 332 -2.45 20.08 12.87
N ILE A 333 -2.98 19.77 11.68
CA ILE A 333 -2.18 19.28 10.54
C ILE A 333 -1.17 20.35 10.11
N ALA A 334 -1.59 21.62 9.92
CA ALA A 334 -0.71 22.72 9.52
C ALA A 334 0.39 22.99 10.55
N ALA A 335 0.06 22.92 11.84
CA ALA A 335 1.04 23.04 12.92
C ALA A 335 2.06 21.89 12.91
N ALA A 336 1.62 20.65 12.66
CA ALA A 336 2.51 19.50 12.51
C ALA A 336 3.44 19.66 11.29
N MET A 337 2.93 20.18 10.16
CA MET A 337 3.74 20.53 9.01
C MET A 337 4.85 21.53 9.36
N SER A 338 4.51 22.61 10.06
CA SER A 338 5.50 23.63 10.46
C SER A 338 6.58 23.07 11.41
N ARG A 339 6.22 22.16 12.32
CA ARG A 339 7.20 21.46 13.17
C ARG A 339 8.10 20.53 12.37
N ALA A 340 7.56 19.85 11.37
CA ALA A 340 8.31 18.90 10.55
C ALA A 340 9.45 19.58 9.76
N LEU A 341 9.22 20.80 9.25
CA LEU A 341 10.27 21.56 8.55
C LEU A 341 11.46 21.96 9.44
N GLN A 342 11.28 21.93 10.76
CA GLN A 342 12.36 22.23 11.71
C GLN A 342 13.19 21.01 12.08
N GLN A 343 12.72 19.82 11.76
CA GLN A 343 13.39 18.56 12.05
C GLN A 343 14.32 18.15 10.88
N ARG A 344 15.52 17.70 11.23
CA ARG A 344 16.42 17.01 10.29
C ARG A 344 16.67 15.60 10.78
N ILE A 345 16.33 14.63 9.95
CA ILE A 345 16.65 13.23 10.21
C ILE A 345 18.08 12.98 9.72
N THR A 346 18.99 12.76 10.65
CA THR A 346 20.43 12.56 10.35
C THR A 346 20.81 11.09 10.28
N GLU A 347 20.04 10.22 10.94
CA GLU A 347 20.25 8.77 10.97
C GLU A 347 18.95 8.04 10.59
N VAL A 348 19.10 6.81 10.10
CA VAL A 348 17.94 5.95 9.81
C VAL A 348 17.19 5.68 11.12
N PRO A 349 15.92 6.07 11.25
CA PRO A 349 15.13 5.85 12.47
C PRO A 349 15.06 4.38 12.89
N ALA A 350 14.96 4.14 14.20
CA ALA A 350 14.92 2.79 14.75
C ALA A 350 13.76 1.95 14.20
N VAL A 351 12.62 2.59 13.92
CA VAL A 351 11.45 1.94 13.32
C VAL A 351 11.79 1.31 11.96
N CYS A 352 12.58 1.97 11.11
CA CYS A 352 12.96 1.43 9.79
C CYS A 352 13.89 0.21 9.89
N ARG A 353 14.70 0.10 10.96
CA ARG A 353 15.53 -1.08 11.23
C ARG A 353 14.69 -2.23 11.81
N ARG A 354 13.71 -1.92 12.65
CA ARG A 354 12.79 -2.89 13.25
C ARG A 354 11.85 -3.53 12.23
N TYR A 355 11.36 -2.74 11.28
CA TYR A 355 10.44 -3.19 10.24
C TYR A 355 11.18 -3.38 8.91
N SER A 356 11.65 -4.61 8.67
CA SER A 356 12.39 -4.98 7.45
C SER A 356 11.71 -6.13 6.72
N TRP A 357 11.84 -6.16 5.40
CA TRP A 357 11.27 -7.25 4.59
C TRP A 357 11.87 -8.62 4.89
N PRO A 358 13.18 -8.76 5.19
CA PRO A 358 13.71 -10.06 5.64
C PRO A 358 13.09 -10.54 6.95
N ALA A 359 12.83 -9.66 7.92
CA ALA A 359 12.15 -10.04 9.17
C ALA A 359 10.69 -10.45 8.92
N SER A 360 9.99 -9.71 8.06
CA SER A 360 8.62 -10.04 7.63
C SER A 360 8.60 -11.42 6.94
N ALA A 361 9.49 -11.68 5.97
CA ALA A 361 9.59 -12.95 5.28
C ALA A 361 9.90 -14.12 6.24
N ALA A 362 10.82 -13.94 7.19
CA ALA A 362 11.14 -14.95 8.19
C ALA A 362 9.91 -15.32 9.04
N ARG A 363 9.10 -14.32 9.45
CA ARG A 363 7.85 -14.57 10.18
C ARG A 363 6.82 -15.31 9.32
N HIS A 364 6.65 -14.94 8.05
CA HIS A 364 5.79 -15.68 7.11
C HIS A 364 6.22 -17.14 6.99
N VAL A 365 7.52 -17.39 6.79
CA VAL A 365 8.05 -18.76 6.68
C VAL A 365 7.79 -19.59 7.93
N ALA A 366 7.95 -18.99 9.12
CA ALA A 366 7.65 -19.67 10.38
C ALA A 366 6.17 -20.07 10.47
N LEU A 367 5.26 -19.17 10.08
CA LEU A 367 3.82 -19.43 10.07
C LEU A 367 3.41 -20.46 9.02
N TYR A 368 4.00 -20.41 7.82
CA TYR A 368 3.76 -21.41 6.77
C TYR A 368 4.16 -22.81 7.24
N ARG A 369 5.34 -22.96 7.89
CA ARG A 369 5.79 -24.23 8.46
C ARG A 369 4.87 -24.74 9.56
N ALA A 370 4.42 -23.87 10.45
CA ALA A 370 3.48 -24.23 11.51
C ALA A 370 2.14 -24.71 10.93
N MET A 371 1.64 -24.03 9.89
CA MET A 371 0.41 -24.44 9.20
C MET A 371 0.54 -25.85 8.58
N HIS A 372 1.70 -26.21 8.01
CA HIS A 372 1.94 -27.54 7.45
C HIS A 372 2.09 -28.62 8.52
N ALA A 373 2.68 -28.31 9.67
CA ALA A 373 2.86 -29.27 10.74
C ALA A 373 1.53 -29.70 11.41
N LEU A 374 0.45 -28.92 11.22
CA LEU A 374 -0.90 -29.19 11.71
C LEU A 374 -1.80 -29.88 10.69
N ALA A 375 -1.29 -30.20 9.51
CA ALA A 375 -1.97 -30.90 8.41
C ALA A 375 -1.65 -32.38 8.40
#